data_2c4736443efd1dc278eea608582d1149
#
_entry.id   2c4736443efd1dc278eea608582d1149
#
_cell.length_a   1.000
_cell.length_b   1.000
_cell.length_c   1.000
_cell.angle_alpha   90.00
_cell.angle_beta   90.00
_cell.angle_gamma   90.00
#
_symmetry.space_group_name_H-M   'P 1'
#
loop_
_entity.id
_entity.type
_entity.pdbx_description
1 polymer ?
#
loop_
_entity_poly.entity_id
_entity_poly.type
_entity_poly.pdbx_seq_one_letter_code
_entity_poly.pdbx_strand_id
1 'polypeptide(L)'
;MKTMQRLVSLLALLSLGAAPLAHASAEISGLAKVGRSAWLLHFDSDWKNASGLPEKAMLIGLQGLANRTAPRLYITHADDFPWEITGPIAEFYQRKHGVQFTALKTADEALTQFAQYAKGYVVWDPAVMPTMNVAYTIAGLEDAVIVTPALIPLVAKHGLKPIDDLRGRYAGMTDVQIYAEAKRRYWARCSHDKLMLMGGHAGDMRIPGVADWGVRERMFFHDLSANPAQPDEVALEKQFFSEMNPGGFVFGWHSYAKDTEEQHTTLTSTYGLRMEGLQSLPNLSFNCQFSFTPGFRFTNQHHVDRATKLVAEKKVYLAFVQSDGIGLGVWTKPGRGRLSLAWSAIPSWLEFSPAALEYFHESATAADYFIGGLSGPSYMYPNHIPADRFAGLMQEAVRQMERLDERVFEILDNSAADGNVGNTDLTKATVDRYYAAFPDVIGFINGYGPARTRDLRDTRPMISYDYYVDPKRPRDEVTADLNELIALNQKRPYFCMVHVRESNDVNSLVEVIKNLRGPVEVVPVDTFMKLAASNQTYMTRYQDPDDPKHFEGYTR
;
A
#
# COMPACT_ATOMS: atom_id res chain seq x y z
N MET A 1 8.53 25.92 -78.51
CA MET A 1 7.22 26.58 -78.25
C MET A 1 6.45 25.67 -77.34
N LYS A 2 5.92 26.22 -76.27
CA LYS A 2 5.04 25.69 -75.26
C LYS A 2 5.72 25.05 -73.99
N THR A 3 5.74 25.89 -73.08
CA THR A 3 6.01 25.84 -71.65
C THR A 3 5.35 24.66 -70.91
N MET A 4 6.14 23.95 -70.13
CA MET A 4 5.65 22.94 -69.17
C MET A 4 5.85 23.49 -67.76
N GLN A 5 4.78 23.89 -67.13
CA GLN A 5 4.74 24.25 -65.68
C GLN A 5 4.85 23.02 -64.83
N ARG A 6 5.82 23.01 -63.86
CA ARG A 6 5.97 22.03 -62.85
C ARG A 6 5.05 22.38 -61.67
N LEU A 7 4.11 21.48 -61.32
CA LEU A 7 3.37 21.50 -60.08
C LEU A 7 4.26 20.85 -59.02
N VAL A 8 4.62 21.60 -58.01
CA VAL A 8 5.26 21.07 -56.79
C VAL A 8 4.15 20.82 -55.80
N SER A 9 3.86 19.54 -55.52
CA SER A 9 2.94 19.13 -54.44
C SER A 9 3.69 19.15 -53.11
N LEU A 10 3.29 20.05 -52.24
CA LEU A 10 3.74 20.13 -50.84
C LEU A 10 3.00 19.06 -50.03
N LEU A 11 3.66 17.97 -49.70
CA LEU A 11 3.17 17.04 -48.68
C LEU A 11 3.46 17.67 -47.29
N ALA A 12 2.43 18.17 -46.64
CA ALA A 12 2.48 18.51 -45.22
C ALA A 12 2.39 17.22 -44.39
N LEU A 13 3.51 16.80 -43.84
CA LEU A 13 3.52 15.80 -42.76
C LEU A 13 2.91 16.45 -41.50
N LEU A 14 1.70 16.08 -41.18
CA LEU A 14 1.12 16.30 -39.88
C LEU A 14 1.81 15.33 -38.90
N SER A 15 2.85 15.80 -38.20
CA SER A 15 3.35 15.19 -36.99
C SER A 15 2.32 15.46 -35.90
N LEU A 16 1.51 14.46 -35.61
CA LEU A 16 0.76 14.39 -34.34
C LEU A 16 1.80 14.32 -33.23
N GLY A 17 2.18 15.47 -32.70
CA GLY A 17 2.90 15.59 -31.46
C GLY A 17 2.01 15.03 -30.34
N ALA A 18 2.39 13.88 -29.79
CA ALA A 18 1.89 13.46 -28.51
C ALA A 18 2.23 14.57 -27.50
N ALA A 19 1.24 15.33 -27.10
CA ALA A 19 1.39 16.24 -25.98
C ALA A 19 1.79 15.39 -24.77
N PRO A 20 2.88 15.71 -24.07
CA PRO A 20 3.15 15.10 -22.78
C PRO A 20 1.95 15.44 -21.89
N LEU A 21 1.34 14.42 -21.29
CA LEU A 21 0.48 14.58 -20.15
C LEU A 21 1.34 15.25 -19.05
N ALA A 22 1.42 16.56 -19.11
CA ALA A 22 1.83 17.38 -17.99
C ALA A 22 0.73 17.20 -16.94
N HIS A 23 0.84 16.15 -16.14
CA HIS A 23 0.36 16.22 -14.78
C HIS A 23 1.21 17.35 -14.17
N ALA A 24 0.61 18.53 -14.14
CA ALA A 24 1.08 19.59 -13.33
C ALA A 24 1.27 18.98 -11.95
N SER A 25 2.53 18.78 -11.53
CA SER A 25 2.88 18.93 -10.16
C SER A 25 2.42 20.35 -9.85
N ALA A 26 1.17 20.48 -9.41
CA ALA A 26 0.74 21.65 -8.73
C ALA A 26 1.74 21.77 -7.57
N GLU A 27 2.76 22.61 -7.76
CA GLU A 27 3.39 23.23 -6.64
C GLU A 27 2.22 23.70 -5.79
N ILE A 28 2.06 23.07 -4.64
CA ILE A 28 1.11 23.52 -3.62
C ILE A 28 1.66 24.83 -3.07
N SER A 29 1.68 25.85 -3.92
CA SER A 29 1.93 27.24 -3.59
C SER A 29 0.63 27.81 -3.04
N GLY A 30 0.26 27.34 -1.86
CA GLY A 30 -0.96 27.72 -1.19
C GLY A 30 -1.14 26.97 0.11
N LEU A 31 -0.05 26.50 0.72
CA LEU A 31 -0.07 26.06 2.10
C LEU A 31 -0.55 27.24 2.95
N ALA A 32 -1.84 27.26 3.26
CA ALA A 32 -2.34 28.03 4.38
C ALA A 32 -1.36 27.80 5.53
N LYS A 33 -0.93 28.86 6.21
CA LYS A 33 -0.03 28.73 7.37
C LYS A 33 -0.57 27.61 8.23
N VAL A 34 0.11 26.45 8.22
CA VAL A 34 -0.29 25.30 9.01
C VAL A 34 -0.40 25.78 10.43
N GLY A 35 -1.61 25.77 10.99
CA GLY A 35 -1.80 26.14 12.39
C GLY A 35 -0.95 25.19 13.21
N ARG A 36 -0.08 25.72 14.07
CA ARG A 36 0.77 24.92 14.96
C ARG A 36 -0.03 24.16 16.02
N SER A 37 -1.35 24.33 16.06
CA SER A 37 -2.25 23.71 17.03
C SER A 37 -3.17 22.71 16.35
N ALA A 38 -3.25 21.51 16.91
CA ALA A 38 -4.16 20.46 16.49
C ALA A 38 -4.72 19.72 17.71
N TRP A 39 -5.71 18.89 17.50
CA TRP A 39 -6.32 18.05 18.53
C TRP A 39 -5.93 16.60 18.31
N LEU A 40 -5.77 15.87 19.41
CA LEU A 40 -5.41 14.46 19.41
C LEU A 40 -6.45 13.66 20.15
N LEU A 41 -7.02 12.66 19.47
CA LEU A 41 -7.93 11.70 20.04
C LEU A 41 -7.24 10.33 20.06
N HIS A 42 -7.45 9.56 21.13
CA HIS A 42 -6.90 8.21 21.25
C HIS A 42 -8.01 7.18 21.08
N PHE A 43 -7.80 6.19 20.23
CA PHE A 43 -8.64 5.01 20.11
C PHE A 43 -8.01 3.83 20.84
N ASP A 44 -8.77 3.23 21.76
CA ASP A 44 -8.51 1.91 22.30
C ASP A 44 -8.88 0.81 21.28
N SER A 45 -8.57 -0.44 21.58
CA SER A 45 -8.77 -1.57 20.65
C SER A 45 -10.23 -1.96 20.43
N ASP A 46 -11.16 -1.45 21.22
CA ASP A 46 -12.58 -1.83 21.17
C ASP A 46 -13.30 -1.38 19.89
N TRP A 47 -12.77 -0.40 19.20
CA TRP A 47 -13.36 0.12 17.95
C TRP A 47 -13.43 -0.90 16.82
N LYS A 48 -12.66 -1.99 16.91
CA LYS A 48 -12.66 -3.10 15.95
C LYS A 48 -13.81 -4.10 16.18
N ASN A 49 -14.59 -3.95 17.24
CA ASN A 49 -15.74 -4.79 17.52
C ASN A 49 -17.07 -4.05 17.30
N ALA A 50 -18.17 -4.80 17.28
CA ALA A 50 -19.48 -4.26 16.96
C ALA A 50 -19.96 -3.17 17.93
N SER A 51 -19.48 -3.16 19.17
CA SER A 51 -19.88 -2.17 20.19
C SER A 51 -19.14 -0.85 20.03
N GLY A 52 -17.85 -0.87 19.70
CA GLY A 52 -17.02 0.33 19.54
C GLY A 52 -17.10 0.95 18.15
N LEU A 53 -17.36 0.15 17.13
CA LEU A 53 -17.35 0.58 15.73
C LEU A 53 -18.22 1.82 15.42
N PRO A 54 -19.49 1.94 15.85
CA PRO A 54 -20.32 3.07 15.44
C PRO A 54 -19.78 4.43 15.87
N GLU A 55 -19.29 4.56 17.11
CA GLU A 55 -18.73 5.81 17.62
C GLU A 55 -17.41 6.16 16.91
N LYS A 56 -16.50 5.17 16.78
CA LYS A 56 -15.21 5.38 16.12
C LYS A 56 -15.38 5.69 14.63
N ALA A 57 -16.34 5.03 13.97
CA ALA A 57 -16.67 5.34 12.58
C ALA A 57 -17.19 6.78 12.39
N MET A 58 -18.06 7.25 13.29
CA MET A 58 -18.50 8.64 13.31
C MET A 58 -17.32 9.60 13.45
N LEU A 59 -16.39 9.32 14.37
CA LEU A 59 -15.23 10.17 14.66
C LEU A 59 -14.22 10.20 13.52
N ILE A 60 -13.99 9.09 12.82
CA ILE A 60 -13.14 9.04 11.62
C ILE A 60 -13.78 9.85 10.48
N GLY A 61 -15.09 9.76 10.28
CA GLY A 61 -15.80 10.61 9.32
C GLY A 61 -15.67 12.10 9.68
N LEU A 62 -15.87 12.45 10.94
CA LEU A 62 -15.68 13.82 11.45
C LEU A 62 -14.25 14.32 11.26
N GLN A 63 -13.23 13.47 11.45
CA GLN A 63 -11.84 13.78 11.17
C GLN A 63 -11.63 14.18 9.71
N GLY A 64 -12.20 13.43 8.76
CA GLY A 64 -12.12 13.75 7.33
C GLY A 64 -12.69 15.13 7.01
N LEU A 65 -13.82 15.49 7.63
CA LEU A 65 -14.43 16.82 7.47
C LEU A 65 -13.60 17.92 8.11
N ALA A 66 -13.18 17.73 9.35
CA ALA A 66 -12.38 18.71 10.09
C ALA A 66 -11.04 19.02 9.39
N ASN A 67 -10.46 17.99 8.76
CA ASN A 67 -9.16 18.09 8.09
C ASN A 67 -9.22 18.53 6.62
N ARG A 68 -10.38 18.87 6.05
CA ARG A 68 -10.46 19.26 4.63
C ARG A 68 -9.54 20.40 4.23
N THR A 69 -9.38 21.38 5.08
CA THR A 69 -8.67 22.64 4.75
C THR A 69 -7.46 22.92 5.63
N ALA A 70 -7.31 22.21 6.74
CA ALA A 70 -6.16 22.33 7.64
C ALA A 70 -6.08 21.08 8.54
N PRO A 71 -4.88 20.68 9.00
CA PRO A 71 -4.68 19.53 9.88
C PRO A 71 -5.15 19.87 11.30
N ARG A 72 -6.36 19.46 11.67
CA ARG A 72 -6.99 19.83 12.95
C ARG A 72 -7.13 18.69 13.93
N LEU A 73 -7.46 17.48 13.42
CA LEU A 73 -7.73 16.32 14.25
C LEU A 73 -6.85 15.15 13.81
N TYR A 74 -6.03 14.64 14.72
CA TYR A 74 -5.22 13.46 14.58
C TYR A 74 -5.73 12.37 15.50
N ILE A 75 -5.74 11.11 15.07
CA ILE A 75 -6.18 9.97 15.87
C ILE A 75 -5.01 9.02 16.07
N THR A 76 -4.66 8.75 17.34
CA THR A 76 -3.75 7.67 17.69
C THR A 76 -4.54 6.42 18.00
N HIS A 77 -3.99 5.29 17.65
CA HIS A 77 -4.56 3.98 17.95
C HIS A 77 -3.75 3.32 19.07
N ALA A 78 -4.39 2.46 19.87
CA ALA A 78 -3.71 1.64 20.85
C ALA A 78 -2.57 0.85 20.17
N ASP A 79 -1.65 0.29 20.98
CA ASP A 79 -0.53 -0.55 20.53
C ASP A 79 -1.06 -1.84 19.86
N ASP A 80 -1.79 -1.66 18.77
CA ASP A 80 -2.63 -2.60 18.10
C ASP A 80 -2.19 -2.65 16.63
N PHE A 81 -1.53 -3.75 16.28
CA PHE A 81 -1.16 -3.98 14.88
C PHE A 81 -2.38 -3.76 13.95
N PRO A 82 -2.24 -3.03 12.84
CA PRO A 82 -0.99 -2.46 12.30
C PRO A 82 -0.74 -0.98 12.62
N TRP A 83 -1.55 -0.32 13.43
CA TRP A 83 -1.56 1.15 13.55
C TRP A 83 -0.83 1.72 14.77
N GLU A 84 -0.05 0.91 15.44
CA GLU A 84 0.83 1.34 16.54
C GLU A 84 1.78 2.49 16.16
N ILE A 85 2.07 2.65 14.86
CA ILE A 85 2.93 3.71 14.33
C ILE A 85 2.33 5.11 14.47
N THR A 86 1.02 5.24 14.72
CA THR A 86 0.34 6.55 14.78
C THR A 86 0.83 7.41 15.94
N GLY A 87 1.17 6.82 17.07
CA GLY A 87 1.79 7.52 18.21
C GLY A 87 3.15 8.13 17.87
N PRO A 88 4.14 7.33 17.45
CA PRO A 88 5.45 7.81 17.00
C PRO A 88 5.39 8.90 15.91
N ILE A 89 4.47 8.80 14.97
CA ILE A 89 4.27 9.83 13.93
C ILE A 89 3.71 11.13 14.54
N ALA A 90 2.79 11.04 15.50
CA ALA A 90 2.31 12.24 16.22
C ALA A 90 3.45 12.96 16.97
N GLU A 91 4.33 12.22 17.63
CA GLU A 91 5.53 12.77 18.28
C GLU A 91 6.47 13.42 17.27
N PHE A 92 6.62 12.84 16.08
CA PHE A 92 7.40 13.44 15.00
C PHE A 92 6.80 14.79 14.56
N TYR A 93 5.49 14.89 14.38
CA TYR A 93 4.82 16.16 14.08
C TYR A 93 5.07 17.23 15.16
N GLN A 94 5.04 16.84 16.44
CA GLN A 94 5.36 17.77 17.53
C GLN A 94 6.80 18.25 17.42
N ARG A 95 7.74 17.34 17.26
CA ARG A 95 9.17 17.64 17.27
C ARG A 95 9.64 18.40 16.02
N LYS A 96 9.18 18.00 14.83
CA LYS A 96 9.69 18.54 13.55
C LYS A 96 8.83 19.65 12.96
N HIS A 97 7.53 19.53 13.09
CA HIS A 97 6.60 20.51 12.52
C HIS A 97 6.04 21.48 13.54
N GLY A 98 6.41 21.33 14.82
CA GLY A 98 5.99 22.20 15.91
C GLY A 98 4.49 22.15 16.20
N VAL A 99 3.84 21.02 15.88
CA VAL A 99 2.42 20.82 16.17
C VAL A 99 2.21 20.68 17.66
N GLN A 100 1.31 21.49 18.21
CA GLN A 100 0.90 21.39 19.61
C GLN A 100 -0.44 20.67 19.68
N PHE A 101 -0.43 19.43 20.16
CA PHE A 101 -1.64 18.66 20.32
C PHE A 101 -2.33 18.95 21.65
N THR A 102 -3.64 19.19 21.58
CA THR A 102 -4.54 19.22 22.74
C THR A 102 -5.33 17.92 22.76
N ALA A 103 -5.26 17.17 23.86
CA ALA A 103 -5.95 15.89 23.96
C ALA A 103 -7.47 16.05 24.05
N LEU A 104 -8.19 15.20 23.34
CA LEU A 104 -9.63 14.94 23.48
C LEU A 104 -9.82 13.57 24.09
N LYS A 105 -10.79 13.44 24.98
CA LYS A 105 -11.05 12.22 25.73
C LYS A 105 -12.31 11.48 25.29
N THR A 106 -13.25 12.18 24.70
CA THR A 106 -14.58 11.65 24.39
C THR A 106 -15.09 12.13 23.04
N ALA A 107 -16.06 11.41 22.47
CA ALA A 107 -16.78 11.81 21.28
C ALA A 107 -17.53 13.15 21.48
N ASP A 108 -18.04 13.40 22.68
CA ASP A 108 -18.72 14.64 23.04
C ASP A 108 -17.76 15.86 22.96
N GLU A 109 -16.55 15.70 23.47
CA GLU A 109 -15.51 16.73 23.35
C GLU A 109 -15.09 16.96 21.88
N ALA A 110 -14.95 15.88 21.10
CA ALA A 110 -14.63 15.98 19.67
C ALA A 110 -15.75 16.70 18.90
N LEU A 111 -17.00 16.39 19.16
CA LEU A 111 -18.13 17.09 18.56
C LEU A 111 -18.22 18.56 19.00
N THR A 112 -17.92 18.86 20.27
CA THR A 112 -17.84 20.25 20.75
C THR A 112 -16.86 21.08 19.92
N GLN A 113 -15.73 20.50 19.52
CA GLN A 113 -14.72 21.21 18.74
C GLN A 113 -15.02 21.22 17.23
N PHE A 114 -15.61 20.16 16.69
CA PHE A 114 -15.61 19.91 15.25
C PHE A 114 -16.99 19.79 14.61
N ALA A 115 -18.10 19.78 15.36
CA ALA A 115 -19.44 19.70 14.75
C ALA A 115 -19.71 20.80 13.72
N GLN A 116 -19.07 21.97 13.88
CA GLN A 116 -19.14 23.08 12.93
C GLN A 116 -18.68 22.76 11.50
N TYR A 117 -17.87 21.69 11.32
CA TYR A 117 -17.42 21.23 10.00
C TYR A 117 -18.42 20.26 9.33
N ALA A 118 -19.42 19.81 10.07
CA ALA A 118 -20.50 18.97 9.58
C ALA A 118 -21.79 19.79 9.42
N LYS A 119 -22.48 19.63 8.28
CA LYS A 119 -23.80 20.23 8.04
C LYS A 119 -24.94 19.45 8.70
N GLY A 120 -24.66 18.19 9.06
CA GLY A 120 -25.63 17.31 9.68
C GLY A 120 -25.11 15.87 9.78
N TYR A 121 -26.02 14.92 9.83
CA TYR A 121 -25.66 13.52 9.94
C TYR A 121 -26.49 12.61 9.01
N VAL A 122 -25.90 11.45 8.67
CA VAL A 122 -26.54 10.37 7.92
C VAL A 122 -26.69 9.17 8.84
N VAL A 123 -27.92 8.66 8.97
CA VAL A 123 -28.17 7.45 9.77
C VAL A 123 -27.98 6.22 8.91
N TRP A 124 -27.07 5.33 9.28
CA TRP A 124 -26.91 4.04 8.65
C TRP A 124 -27.59 2.94 9.47
N ASP A 125 -27.91 1.82 8.82
CA ASP A 125 -28.65 0.70 9.40
C ASP A 125 -27.70 -0.45 9.77
N PRO A 126 -27.44 -0.70 11.08
CA PRO A 126 -26.57 -1.80 11.50
C PRO A 126 -27.08 -3.19 11.10
N ALA A 127 -28.36 -3.34 10.77
CA ALA A 127 -28.91 -4.59 10.25
C ALA A 127 -28.60 -4.82 8.77
N VAL A 128 -28.14 -3.77 8.06
CA VAL A 128 -27.78 -3.82 6.63
C VAL A 128 -26.41 -3.14 6.46
N MET A 129 -25.34 -3.86 6.75
CA MET A 129 -23.98 -3.32 6.86
C MET A 129 -23.49 -2.51 5.64
N PRO A 130 -23.81 -2.84 4.37
CA PRO A 130 -23.48 -1.98 3.23
C PRO A 130 -23.96 -0.54 3.34
N THR A 131 -24.97 -0.26 4.14
CA THR A 131 -25.45 1.11 4.38
C THR A 131 -24.42 2.00 5.07
N MET A 132 -23.45 1.44 5.79
CA MET A 132 -22.33 2.20 6.35
C MET A 132 -21.45 2.79 5.24
N ASN A 133 -21.12 2.02 4.20
CA ASN A 133 -20.38 2.49 3.03
C ASN A 133 -21.17 3.57 2.26
N VAL A 134 -22.47 3.35 2.06
CA VAL A 134 -23.35 4.36 1.43
C VAL A 134 -23.39 5.63 2.27
N ALA A 135 -23.49 5.51 3.59
CA ALA A 135 -23.49 6.65 4.50
C ALA A 135 -22.19 7.46 4.42
N TYR A 136 -21.03 6.80 4.35
CA TYR A 136 -19.76 7.49 4.15
C TYR A 136 -19.66 8.20 2.80
N THR A 137 -20.18 7.59 1.72
CA THR A 137 -20.29 8.24 0.41
C THR A 137 -21.11 9.54 0.52
N ILE A 138 -22.29 9.48 1.15
CA ILE A 138 -23.12 10.66 1.36
C ILE A 138 -22.41 11.67 2.27
N ALA A 139 -21.78 11.21 3.35
CA ALA A 139 -21.05 12.05 4.29
C ALA A 139 -19.95 12.88 3.61
N GLY A 140 -19.20 12.27 2.70
CA GLY A 140 -18.20 12.97 1.90
C GLY A 140 -18.79 14.04 0.98
N LEU A 141 -19.93 13.76 0.37
CA LEU A 141 -20.59 14.66 -0.58
C LEU A 141 -21.37 15.80 0.10
N GLU A 142 -22.00 15.53 1.23
CA GLU A 142 -22.93 16.46 1.90
C GLU A 142 -22.30 17.13 3.14
N ASP A 143 -21.03 16.87 3.43
CA ASP A 143 -20.36 17.35 4.65
C ASP A 143 -21.07 16.87 5.92
N ALA A 144 -21.32 15.57 6.05
CA ALA A 144 -22.06 14.98 7.16
C ALA A 144 -21.20 14.00 7.97
N VAL A 145 -21.60 13.72 9.20
CA VAL A 145 -21.09 12.57 9.97
C VAL A 145 -22.03 11.38 9.80
N ILE A 146 -21.50 10.17 9.91
CA ILE A 146 -22.34 8.96 9.91
C ILE A 146 -22.66 8.54 11.33
N VAL A 147 -23.89 8.09 11.58
CA VAL A 147 -24.34 7.68 12.91
C VAL A 147 -25.25 6.44 12.83
N THR A 148 -25.27 5.66 13.92
CA THR A 148 -26.35 4.72 14.19
C THR A 148 -27.45 5.41 14.98
N PRO A 149 -28.67 4.81 15.11
CA PRO A 149 -29.74 5.36 15.94
C PRO A 149 -29.31 5.70 17.37
N ALA A 150 -28.39 4.91 17.95
CA ALA A 150 -27.89 5.12 19.31
C ALA A 150 -27.10 6.43 19.47
N LEU A 151 -26.47 6.93 18.41
CA LEU A 151 -25.65 8.16 18.42
C LEU A 151 -26.45 9.43 18.08
N ILE A 152 -27.70 9.32 17.63
CA ILE A 152 -28.53 10.49 17.28
C ILE A 152 -28.64 11.50 18.44
N PRO A 153 -28.92 11.09 19.69
CA PRO A 153 -28.98 12.04 20.80
C PRO A 153 -27.68 12.83 21.01
N LEU A 154 -26.55 12.18 20.79
CA LEU A 154 -25.22 12.80 20.93
C LEU A 154 -25.02 13.89 19.88
N VAL A 155 -25.20 13.58 18.61
CA VAL A 155 -24.98 14.55 17.51
C VAL A 155 -26.03 15.67 17.51
N ALA A 156 -27.28 15.37 17.90
CA ALA A 156 -28.34 16.35 18.03
C ALA A 156 -28.06 17.38 19.14
N LYS A 157 -27.43 16.97 20.25
CA LYS A 157 -26.96 17.85 21.33
C LYS A 157 -26.02 18.93 20.79
N HIS A 158 -25.24 18.63 19.75
CA HIS A 158 -24.32 19.56 19.09
C HIS A 158 -24.95 20.30 17.89
N GLY A 159 -26.30 20.28 17.78
CA GLY A 159 -27.06 21.02 16.78
C GLY A 159 -27.07 20.42 15.38
N LEU A 160 -26.48 19.24 15.18
CA LEU A 160 -26.53 18.55 13.90
C LEU A 160 -27.95 18.01 13.62
N LYS A 161 -28.38 18.12 12.37
CA LYS A 161 -29.69 17.67 11.90
C LYS A 161 -29.56 16.51 10.93
N PRO A 162 -30.57 15.65 10.79
CA PRO A 162 -30.53 14.57 9.82
C PRO A 162 -30.49 15.14 8.39
N ILE A 163 -29.56 14.64 7.58
CA ILE A 163 -29.47 14.90 6.14
C ILE A 163 -30.14 13.74 5.40
N ASP A 164 -29.85 12.52 5.84
CA ASP A 164 -30.47 11.32 5.27
C ASP A 164 -30.61 10.22 6.33
N ASP A 165 -31.57 9.31 6.11
CA ASP A 165 -31.82 8.15 6.96
C ASP A 165 -31.94 6.90 6.09
N LEU A 166 -31.00 5.99 6.23
CA LEU A 166 -30.92 4.78 5.42
C LEU A 166 -31.61 3.57 6.07
N ARG A 167 -32.16 3.72 7.28
CA ARG A 167 -32.85 2.63 7.99
C ARG A 167 -34.05 2.13 7.18
N GLY A 168 -34.08 0.80 7.00
CA GLY A 168 -35.15 0.15 6.26
C GLY A 168 -35.18 0.43 4.75
N ARG A 169 -34.41 1.41 4.25
CA ARG A 169 -34.39 1.77 2.82
C ARG A 169 -33.94 0.63 1.93
N TYR A 170 -32.98 -0.16 2.41
CA TYR A 170 -32.34 -1.25 1.69
C TYR A 170 -32.70 -2.62 2.26
N ALA A 171 -33.74 -2.72 3.07
CA ALA A 171 -34.19 -3.99 3.65
C ALA A 171 -34.49 -5.03 2.56
N GLY A 172 -33.88 -6.20 2.66
CA GLY A 172 -34.05 -7.30 1.71
C GLY A 172 -33.33 -7.14 0.36
N MET A 173 -32.57 -6.07 0.16
CA MET A 173 -31.74 -5.88 -1.03
C MET A 173 -30.39 -6.58 -0.84
N THR A 174 -29.82 -7.09 -1.93
CA THR A 174 -28.43 -7.59 -1.98
C THR A 174 -27.44 -6.44 -2.02
N ASP A 175 -26.16 -6.69 -1.70
CA ASP A 175 -25.09 -5.70 -1.77
C ASP A 175 -24.98 -5.07 -3.16
N VAL A 176 -25.10 -5.88 -4.22
CA VAL A 176 -25.13 -5.40 -5.61
C VAL A 176 -26.27 -4.40 -5.85
N GLN A 177 -27.48 -4.73 -5.37
CA GLN A 177 -28.64 -3.84 -5.54
C GLN A 177 -28.45 -2.51 -4.77
N ILE A 178 -27.88 -2.59 -3.57
CA ILE A 178 -27.59 -1.42 -2.73
C ILE A 178 -26.56 -0.51 -3.43
N TYR A 179 -25.42 -1.10 -3.85
CA TYR A 179 -24.35 -0.30 -4.47
C TYR A 179 -24.70 0.17 -5.87
N ALA A 180 -25.49 -0.57 -6.65
CA ALA A 180 -25.98 -0.10 -7.95
C ALA A 180 -26.91 1.12 -7.80
N GLU A 181 -27.81 1.09 -6.80
CA GLU A 181 -28.68 2.22 -6.48
C GLU A 181 -27.85 3.43 -5.99
N ALA A 182 -26.86 3.19 -5.10
CA ALA A 182 -25.96 4.23 -4.61
C ALA A 182 -25.09 4.81 -5.75
N LYS A 183 -24.57 3.96 -6.66
CA LYS A 183 -23.83 4.40 -7.85
C LYS A 183 -24.66 5.34 -8.70
N ARG A 184 -25.89 4.96 -9.01
CA ARG A 184 -26.81 5.76 -9.82
C ARG A 184 -27.07 7.15 -9.21
N ARG A 185 -27.12 7.25 -7.87
CA ARG A 185 -27.41 8.51 -7.16
C ARG A 185 -26.19 9.40 -6.95
N TYR A 186 -25.04 8.81 -6.68
CA TYR A 186 -23.93 9.56 -6.08
C TYR A 186 -22.63 9.53 -6.90
N TRP A 187 -22.40 8.51 -7.74
CA TRP A 187 -21.11 8.31 -8.42
C TRP A 187 -20.65 9.51 -9.23
N ALA A 188 -21.52 10.14 -10.00
CA ALA A 188 -21.19 11.32 -10.81
C ALA A 188 -20.69 12.53 -10.00
N ARG A 189 -20.87 12.52 -8.69
CA ARG A 189 -20.41 13.57 -7.77
C ARG A 189 -19.19 13.17 -6.97
N CYS A 190 -18.81 11.90 -7.04
CA CYS A 190 -17.64 11.36 -6.35
C CYS A 190 -16.36 11.62 -7.15
N SER A 191 -15.21 11.41 -6.49
CA SER A 191 -13.92 11.36 -7.17
C SER A 191 -13.88 10.20 -8.16
N HIS A 192 -13.35 10.43 -9.35
CA HIS A 192 -13.04 9.38 -10.32
C HIS A 192 -11.53 9.05 -10.36
N ASP A 193 -10.71 9.74 -9.58
CA ASP A 193 -9.29 9.43 -9.37
C ASP A 193 -9.04 8.50 -8.19
N LYS A 194 -10.02 8.41 -7.29
CA LYS A 194 -9.90 7.71 -6.01
C LYS A 194 -11.20 7.01 -5.65
N LEU A 195 -11.11 5.75 -5.25
CA LEU A 195 -12.23 4.91 -4.83
C LEU A 195 -11.90 4.30 -3.46
N MET A 196 -12.89 4.11 -2.60
CA MET A 196 -12.70 3.49 -1.30
C MET A 196 -13.31 2.09 -1.26
N LEU A 197 -12.45 1.09 -1.16
CA LEU A 197 -12.83 -0.28 -0.88
C LEU A 197 -12.77 -0.50 0.63
N MET A 198 -13.91 -0.53 1.29
CA MET A 198 -13.98 -0.68 2.74
C MET A 198 -14.56 -2.04 3.12
N GLY A 199 -13.75 -3.07 2.98
CA GLY A 199 -14.08 -4.43 3.38
C GLY A 199 -13.87 -4.70 4.87
N GLY A 200 -14.16 -5.92 5.29
CA GLY A 200 -14.06 -6.36 6.68
C GLY A 200 -12.96 -7.39 6.89
N HIS A 201 -12.25 -7.28 7.99
CA HIS A 201 -11.25 -8.26 8.41
C HIS A 201 -11.85 -9.48 9.12
N ALA A 202 -13.01 -9.33 9.74
CA ALA A 202 -13.65 -10.40 10.50
C ALA A 202 -15.16 -10.39 10.24
N GLY A 203 -15.63 -11.39 9.51
CA GLY A 203 -17.05 -11.48 9.15
C GLY A 203 -17.54 -10.22 8.42
N ASP A 204 -18.72 -9.74 8.78
CA ASP A 204 -19.34 -8.57 8.14
C ASP A 204 -18.89 -7.21 8.69
N MET A 205 -17.95 -7.20 9.63
CA MET A 205 -17.50 -5.96 10.24
C MET A 205 -16.53 -5.20 9.34
N ARG A 206 -16.87 -3.96 8.98
CA ARG A 206 -16.01 -3.06 8.21
C ARG A 206 -15.04 -2.34 9.14
N ILE A 207 -13.83 -2.10 8.63
CA ILE A 207 -12.79 -1.41 9.39
C ILE A 207 -12.49 -0.08 8.69
N PRO A 208 -12.99 1.06 9.22
CA PRO A 208 -12.92 2.35 8.52
C PRO A 208 -11.57 3.08 8.66
N GLY A 209 -10.46 2.34 8.70
CA GLY A 209 -9.13 2.88 9.00
C GLY A 209 -8.69 4.11 8.20
N VAL A 210 -9.00 4.16 6.91
CA VAL A 210 -8.69 5.30 6.03
C VAL A 210 -9.95 6.04 5.54
N ALA A 211 -11.08 5.86 6.21
CA ALA A 211 -12.33 6.51 5.81
C ALA A 211 -12.30 8.04 5.97
N ASP A 212 -11.45 8.57 6.85
CA ASP A 212 -11.17 10.01 6.94
C ASP A 212 -10.71 10.59 5.60
N TRP A 213 -9.84 9.84 4.90
CA TRP A 213 -9.36 10.19 3.57
C TRP A 213 -10.49 10.15 2.53
N GLY A 214 -11.29 9.08 2.54
CA GLY A 214 -12.43 8.93 1.62
C GLY A 214 -13.48 10.02 1.78
N VAL A 215 -13.80 10.41 3.02
CA VAL A 215 -14.73 11.53 3.31
C VAL A 215 -14.14 12.86 2.86
N ARG A 216 -12.84 13.12 3.13
CA ARG A 216 -12.16 14.33 2.71
C ARG A 216 -12.17 14.48 1.19
N GLU A 217 -11.85 13.42 0.46
CA GLU A 217 -11.68 13.42 -0.99
C GLU A 217 -12.98 13.10 -1.76
N ARG A 218 -14.11 12.93 -1.05
CA ARG A 218 -15.41 12.63 -1.64
C ARG A 218 -15.41 11.37 -2.49
N MET A 219 -14.80 10.30 -1.97
CA MET A 219 -14.77 9.01 -2.65
C MET A 219 -16.11 8.30 -2.57
N PHE A 220 -16.35 7.41 -3.53
CA PHE A 220 -17.40 6.42 -3.39
C PHE A 220 -16.87 5.25 -2.55
N PHE A 221 -17.70 4.76 -1.61
CA PHE A 221 -17.34 3.66 -0.71
C PHE A 221 -18.14 2.41 -1.06
N HIS A 222 -17.47 1.27 -1.17
CA HIS A 222 -18.10 -0.04 -1.33
C HIS A 222 -17.23 -1.16 -0.73
N ASP A 223 -17.76 -2.38 -0.72
CA ASP A 223 -17.06 -3.63 -0.42
C ASP A 223 -17.52 -4.75 -1.37
N LEU A 224 -17.69 -4.41 -2.64
CA LEU A 224 -17.98 -5.37 -3.70
C LEU A 224 -16.87 -6.41 -3.80
N SER A 225 -17.26 -7.61 -4.19
CA SER A 225 -16.36 -8.77 -4.31
C SER A 225 -15.76 -8.87 -5.71
N ALA A 226 -14.47 -9.16 -5.76
CA ALA A 226 -13.77 -9.58 -6.98
C ALA A 226 -13.82 -11.10 -7.22
N ASN A 227 -14.53 -11.88 -6.39
CA ASN A 227 -14.63 -13.32 -6.50
C ASN A 227 -15.49 -13.72 -7.73
N PRO A 228 -14.96 -14.50 -8.70
CA PRO A 228 -15.72 -14.96 -9.86
C PRO A 228 -16.99 -15.75 -9.52
N ALA A 229 -17.08 -16.32 -8.32
CA ALA A 229 -18.29 -16.98 -7.84
C ALA A 229 -19.44 -16.00 -7.52
N GLN A 230 -19.16 -14.70 -7.50
CA GLN A 230 -20.13 -13.62 -7.30
C GLN A 230 -20.19 -12.70 -8.53
N PRO A 231 -20.64 -13.19 -9.69
CA PRO A 231 -20.48 -12.52 -10.98
C PRO A 231 -21.15 -11.15 -11.05
N ASP A 232 -22.24 -10.94 -10.32
CA ASP A 232 -22.97 -9.68 -10.31
C ASP A 232 -22.20 -8.60 -9.54
N GLU A 233 -21.53 -8.95 -8.43
CA GLU A 233 -20.64 -8.03 -7.69
C GLU A 233 -19.43 -7.67 -8.55
N VAL A 234 -18.77 -8.67 -9.14
CA VAL A 234 -17.65 -8.46 -10.06
C VAL A 234 -18.03 -7.56 -11.24
N ALA A 235 -19.23 -7.76 -11.81
CA ALA A 235 -19.69 -6.95 -12.93
C ALA A 235 -19.90 -5.48 -12.54
N LEU A 236 -20.44 -5.22 -11.36
CA LEU A 236 -20.63 -3.86 -10.85
C LEU A 236 -19.30 -3.20 -10.48
N GLU A 237 -18.37 -3.94 -9.87
CA GLU A 237 -17.03 -3.44 -9.55
C GLU A 237 -16.26 -3.06 -10.80
N LYS A 238 -16.31 -3.90 -11.86
CA LYS A 238 -15.74 -3.58 -13.18
C LYS A 238 -16.32 -2.29 -13.79
N GLN A 239 -17.58 -1.98 -13.55
CA GLN A 239 -18.15 -0.71 -14.00
C GLN A 239 -17.53 0.49 -13.28
N PHE A 240 -17.29 0.41 -11.97
CA PHE A 240 -16.55 1.46 -11.25
C PHE A 240 -15.15 1.64 -11.80
N PHE A 241 -14.40 0.55 -11.94
CA PHE A 241 -13.01 0.59 -12.40
C PHE A 241 -12.88 1.12 -13.83
N SER A 242 -13.82 0.77 -14.73
CA SER A 242 -13.83 1.27 -16.11
C SER A 242 -14.16 2.77 -16.23
N GLU A 243 -14.82 3.34 -15.24
CA GLU A 243 -15.20 4.75 -15.18
C GLU A 243 -14.20 5.60 -14.38
N MET A 244 -13.20 4.98 -13.73
CA MET A 244 -12.11 5.69 -13.08
C MET A 244 -11.11 6.25 -14.09
N ASN A 245 -10.47 7.33 -13.72
CA ASN A 245 -9.38 7.90 -14.50
C ASN A 245 -8.17 6.96 -14.52
N PRO A 246 -7.40 6.91 -15.63
CA PRO A 246 -6.21 6.10 -15.74
C PRO A 246 -5.18 6.36 -14.62
N GLY A 247 -4.71 5.29 -13.98
CA GLY A 247 -3.75 5.39 -12.88
C GLY A 247 -4.36 5.89 -11.57
N GLY A 248 -5.68 5.89 -11.46
CA GLY A 248 -6.39 6.19 -10.22
C GLY A 248 -6.06 5.20 -9.10
N PHE A 249 -6.47 5.53 -7.88
CA PHE A 249 -6.22 4.73 -6.69
C PHE A 249 -7.48 4.05 -6.16
N VAL A 250 -7.33 2.81 -5.72
CA VAL A 250 -8.27 2.12 -4.85
C VAL A 250 -7.66 2.09 -3.45
N PHE A 251 -8.24 2.83 -2.52
CA PHE A 251 -7.84 2.86 -1.12
C PHE A 251 -8.63 1.87 -0.29
N GLY A 252 -8.02 1.33 0.75
CA GLY A 252 -8.67 0.40 1.65
C GLY A 252 -8.28 -1.04 1.38
N TRP A 253 -9.16 -1.97 1.68
CA TRP A 253 -8.87 -3.38 1.54
C TRP A 253 -10.13 -4.19 1.25
N HIS A 254 -9.95 -5.34 0.60
CA HIS A 254 -11.00 -6.27 0.25
C HIS A 254 -11.70 -6.90 1.49
N SER A 255 -12.79 -7.56 1.29
CA SER A 255 -13.51 -8.25 2.34
C SER A 255 -13.15 -9.73 2.38
N TYR A 256 -12.43 -10.16 3.41
CA TYR A 256 -12.06 -11.56 3.61
C TYR A 256 -13.24 -12.54 3.69
N ALA A 257 -14.46 -12.03 3.92
CA ALA A 257 -15.67 -12.84 3.87
C ALA A 257 -16.22 -13.07 2.46
N LYS A 258 -15.77 -12.29 1.48
CA LYS A 258 -16.31 -12.29 0.10
C LYS A 258 -15.31 -12.78 -0.94
N ASP A 259 -14.08 -12.33 -0.85
CA ASP A 259 -13.04 -12.59 -1.84
C ASP A 259 -11.66 -12.70 -1.19
N THR A 260 -10.65 -12.80 -2.03
CA THR A 260 -9.26 -12.87 -1.61
C THR A 260 -8.48 -11.68 -2.15
N GLU A 261 -7.34 -11.39 -1.52
CA GLU A 261 -6.39 -10.38 -1.98
C GLU A 261 -5.98 -10.62 -3.45
N GLU A 262 -5.73 -11.87 -3.82
CA GLU A 262 -5.34 -12.25 -5.17
C GLU A 262 -6.40 -11.89 -6.20
N GLN A 263 -7.66 -12.15 -5.88
CA GLN A 263 -8.79 -11.86 -6.77
C GLN A 263 -8.95 -10.35 -6.94
N HIS A 264 -8.94 -9.61 -5.84
CA HIS A 264 -9.16 -8.18 -5.85
C HIS A 264 -8.00 -7.42 -6.51
N THR A 265 -6.76 -7.71 -6.13
CA THR A 265 -5.57 -7.04 -6.69
C THR A 265 -5.38 -7.40 -8.18
N THR A 266 -5.71 -8.63 -8.58
CA THR A 266 -5.74 -9.03 -9.99
C THR A 266 -6.74 -8.17 -10.78
N LEU A 267 -7.97 -8.05 -10.28
CA LEU A 267 -9.01 -7.27 -10.94
C LEU A 267 -8.62 -5.79 -11.05
N THR A 268 -8.16 -5.19 -9.95
CA THR A 268 -7.72 -3.79 -9.90
C THR A 268 -6.57 -3.54 -10.89
N SER A 269 -5.58 -4.43 -10.92
CA SER A 269 -4.41 -4.34 -11.82
C SER A 269 -4.81 -4.45 -13.29
N THR A 270 -5.85 -5.23 -13.63
CA THR A 270 -6.38 -5.36 -15.01
C THR A 270 -6.87 -4.02 -15.57
N TYR A 271 -7.26 -3.08 -14.72
CA TYR A 271 -7.62 -1.72 -15.12
C TYR A 271 -6.45 -0.72 -15.00
N GLY A 272 -5.26 -1.17 -14.61
CA GLY A 272 -4.11 -0.31 -14.38
C GLY A 272 -4.31 0.67 -13.23
N LEU A 273 -5.15 0.32 -12.26
CA LEU A 273 -5.38 1.09 -11.05
C LEU A 273 -4.38 0.68 -9.98
N ARG A 274 -4.06 1.59 -9.09
CA ARG A 274 -3.10 1.42 -8.00
C ARG A 274 -3.84 1.15 -6.69
N MET A 275 -3.37 0.19 -5.91
CA MET A 275 -3.93 -0.07 -4.58
C MET A 275 -3.08 0.58 -3.48
N GLU A 276 -3.77 1.07 -2.47
CA GLU A 276 -3.16 1.52 -1.22
C GLU A 276 -3.92 0.91 -0.05
N GLY A 277 -3.26 -0.02 0.64
CA GLY A 277 -3.88 -0.83 1.68
C GLY A 277 -4.38 -0.01 2.86
N LEU A 278 -5.48 -0.42 3.43
CA LEU A 278 -6.14 0.25 4.55
C LEU A 278 -5.27 0.31 5.81
N GLN A 279 -4.37 -0.67 5.99
CA GLN A 279 -3.48 -0.73 7.13
C GLN A 279 -2.23 0.13 6.97
N SER A 280 -1.96 0.62 5.77
CA SER A 280 -0.70 1.32 5.47
C SER A 280 -0.52 2.58 6.28
N LEU A 281 -1.54 3.43 6.37
CA LEU A 281 -1.48 4.63 7.19
C LEU A 281 -2.86 5.24 7.45
N PRO A 282 -3.39 5.20 8.67
CA PRO A 282 -4.52 6.02 9.06
C PRO A 282 -4.12 7.51 9.14
N ASN A 283 -5.09 8.40 9.29
CA ASN A 283 -4.90 9.84 9.34
C ASN A 283 -4.44 10.50 8.02
N LEU A 284 -4.73 9.90 6.86
CA LEU A 284 -4.31 10.49 5.58
C LEU A 284 -4.87 11.90 5.37
N SER A 285 -6.08 12.20 5.87
CA SER A 285 -6.66 13.55 5.81
C SER A 285 -5.86 14.61 6.57
N PHE A 286 -5.12 14.19 7.61
CA PHE A 286 -4.21 15.03 8.38
C PHE A 286 -2.81 15.07 7.72
N ASN A 287 -2.27 13.90 7.45
CA ASN A 287 -0.89 13.71 6.99
C ASN A 287 -0.61 14.38 5.64
N CYS A 288 -1.56 14.37 4.71
CA CYS A 288 -1.42 14.98 3.38
C CYS A 288 -1.21 16.51 3.40
N GLN A 289 -1.40 17.15 4.55
CA GLN A 289 -1.27 18.59 4.70
C GLN A 289 0.10 19.02 5.21
N PHE A 290 1.00 18.07 5.42
CA PHE A 290 2.39 18.34 5.80
C PHE A 290 3.33 17.97 4.65
N SER A 291 4.14 18.92 4.25
CA SER A 291 5.27 18.68 3.36
C SER A 291 6.49 18.20 4.15
N PHE A 292 7.53 17.81 3.44
CA PHE A 292 8.83 17.55 4.07
C PHE A 292 9.36 18.77 4.84
N THR A 293 10.14 18.50 5.88
CA THR A 293 10.90 19.54 6.58
C THR A 293 11.80 20.28 5.58
N PRO A 294 11.88 21.62 5.62
CA PRO A 294 12.73 22.38 4.72
C PRO A 294 14.17 21.88 4.71
N GLY A 295 14.67 21.54 3.53
CA GLY A 295 16.02 21.01 3.34
C GLY A 295 16.17 19.50 3.54
N PHE A 296 15.12 18.78 3.93
CA PHE A 296 15.15 17.33 4.00
C PHE A 296 15.35 16.73 2.60
N ARG A 297 16.18 15.69 2.53
CA ARG A 297 16.39 14.85 1.36
C ARG A 297 16.49 13.41 1.82
N PHE A 298 15.88 12.53 1.06
CA PHE A 298 16.04 11.11 1.29
C PHE A 298 17.48 10.69 0.98
N THR A 299 18.07 9.94 1.88
CA THR A 299 19.37 9.31 1.71
C THR A 299 19.29 7.90 2.26
N ASN A 300 19.58 6.92 1.42
CA ASN A 300 19.58 5.53 1.82
C ASN A 300 20.98 5.12 2.35
N GLN A 301 21.04 4.08 3.16
CA GLN A 301 22.27 3.55 3.73
C GLN A 301 23.00 2.65 2.71
N HIS A 302 23.49 3.24 1.60
CA HIS A 302 24.20 2.46 0.59
C HIS A 302 25.52 1.93 1.13
N HIS A 303 25.68 0.59 1.11
CA HIS A 303 26.90 -0.10 1.55
C HIS A 303 27.87 -0.33 0.39
N VAL A 304 27.35 -0.27 -0.86
CA VAL A 304 28.13 -0.47 -2.08
C VAL A 304 27.74 0.51 -3.17
N ASP A 305 28.68 0.93 -3.98
CA ASP A 305 28.41 1.73 -5.17
C ASP A 305 27.85 0.89 -6.31
N ARG A 306 27.12 1.52 -7.22
CA ARG A 306 26.54 0.85 -8.40
C ARG A 306 27.61 0.14 -9.25
N ALA A 307 28.82 0.69 -9.37
CA ALA A 307 29.92 0.13 -10.14
C ALA A 307 30.71 -0.97 -9.39
N THR A 308 30.50 -1.14 -8.09
CA THR A 308 31.24 -2.09 -7.27
C THR A 308 31.05 -3.52 -7.77
N LYS A 309 32.16 -4.24 -7.93
CA LYS A 309 32.17 -5.67 -8.19
C LYS A 309 32.71 -6.36 -6.94
N LEU A 310 31.95 -7.31 -6.41
CA LEU A 310 32.31 -8.07 -5.22
C LEU A 310 32.66 -9.51 -5.62
N VAL A 311 33.59 -10.11 -4.91
CA VAL A 311 33.93 -11.53 -5.05
C VAL A 311 33.36 -12.25 -3.83
N ALA A 312 32.44 -13.18 -4.06
CA ALA A 312 31.85 -13.96 -2.98
C ALA A 312 32.81 -15.12 -2.57
N GLU A 313 32.92 -15.31 -1.27
CA GLU A 313 33.52 -16.51 -0.70
C GLU A 313 32.59 -17.71 -0.80
N LYS A 314 33.08 -18.91 -0.55
CA LYS A 314 32.27 -20.15 -0.53
C LYS A 314 31.41 -20.24 0.75
N LYS A 315 30.48 -19.28 0.92
CA LYS A 315 29.58 -19.13 2.07
C LYS A 315 28.12 -19.19 1.65
N VAL A 316 27.26 -19.15 2.66
CA VAL A 316 25.85 -18.78 2.52
C VAL A 316 25.73 -17.29 2.83
N TYR A 317 25.18 -16.53 1.92
CA TYR A 317 24.83 -15.13 2.12
C TYR A 317 23.33 -15.01 2.37
N LEU A 318 22.96 -14.39 3.48
CA LEU A 318 21.57 -14.12 3.86
C LEU A 318 21.29 -12.64 3.71
N ALA A 319 20.16 -12.30 3.11
CA ALA A 319 19.57 -10.97 3.19
C ALA A 319 18.12 -11.08 3.69
N PHE A 320 17.77 -10.21 4.61
CA PHE A 320 16.45 -10.15 5.22
C PHE A 320 15.69 -8.92 4.70
N VAL A 321 14.45 -9.13 4.32
CA VAL A 321 13.58 -8.09 3.76
C VAL A 321 12.23 -8.13 4.47
N GLN A 322 11.78 -7.00 4.95
CA GLN A 322 10.40 -6.80 5.36
C GLN A 322 9.64 -6.19 4.19
N SER A 323 8.76 -6.96 3.60
CA SER A 323 7.84 -6.58 2.54
C SER A 323 6.57 -5.89 3.09
N ASP A 324 5.55 -5.68 2.27
CA ASP A 324 4.24 -5.08 2.61
C ASP A 324 4.25 -3.60 3.05
N GLY A 325 5.39 -2.95 3.00
CA GLY A 325 5.52 -1.55 3.37
C GLY A 325 5.82 -1.31 4.85
N ILE A 326 6.62 -0.30 5.10
CA ILE A 326 7.18 0.04 6.43
C ILE A 326 6.12 0.50 7.45
N GLY A 327 4.93 0.88 7.01
CA GLY A 327 3.83 1.33 7.88
C GLY A 327 3.16 0.22 8.69
N LEU A 328 3.48 -1.06 8.45
CA LEU A 328 2.78 -2.19 9.01
C LEU A 328 3.32 -2.71 10.37
N GLY A 329 4.22 -1.97 11.03
CA GLY A 329 4.45 -2.18 12.43
C GLY A 329 5.80 -2.79 12.84
N VAL A 330 6.54 -3.54 11.99
CA VAL A 330 7.86 -4.07 12.37
C VAL A 330 8.85 -2.95 12.72
N TRP A 331 8.66 -1.78 12.14
CA TRP A 331 9.51 -0.61 12.39
C TRP A 331 9.63 -0.25 13.87
N THR A 332 8.58 -0.42 14.64
CA THR A 332 8.54 -0.15 16.08
C THR A 332 8.85 -1.36 16.94
N LYS A 333 9.03 -2.56 16.35
CA LYS A 333 9.30 -3.78 17.11
C LYS A 333 10.71 -3.79 17.73
N PRO A 334 10.90 -4.48 18.85
CA PRO A 334 12.18 -4.57 19.54
C PRO A 334 13.30 -5.13 18.67
N GLY A 335 14.50 -4.57 18.80
CA GLY A 335 15.71 -5.07 18.17
C GLY A 335 16.04 -4.49 16.81
N ARG A 336 15.24 -3.60 16.23
CA ARG A 336 15.60 -2.87 15.00
C ARG A 336 16.98 -2.23 15.14
N GLY A 337 17.81 -2.32 14.10
CA GLY A 337 19.20 -1.86 14.10
C GLY A 337 20.22 -2.94 14.53
N ARG A 338 19.78 -4.10 15.05
CA ARG A 338 20.67 -5.23 15.42
C ARG A 338 20.95 -6.20 14.27
N LEU A 339 20.14 -6.13 13.23
CA LEU A 339 20.21 -6.96 12.04
C LEU A 339 20.08 -6.04 10.83
N SER A 340 20.90 -6.28 9.80
CA SER A 340 20.68 -5.63 8.51
C SER A 340 19.36 -6.10 7.92
N LEU A 341 18.43 -5.16 7.72
CA LEU A 341 17.08 -5.43 7.25
C LEU A 341 16.70 -4.43 6.16
N ALA A 342 16.23 -4.96 5.03
CA ALA A 342 15.67 -4.12 3.99
C ALA A 342 14.18 -3.89 4.24
N TRP A 343 13.69 -2.70 3.92
CA TRP A 343 12.33 -2.26 4.16
C TRP A 343 11.69 -1.82 2.86
N SER A 344 10.59 -2.43 2.50
CA SER A 344 9.78 -1.99 1.37
C SER A 344 9.13 -0.65 1.72
N ALA A 345 9.55 0.41 1.04
CA ALA A 345 8.92 1.72 1.20
C ALA A 345 7.51 1.72 0.59
N ILE A 346 6.71 2.71 0.98
CA ILE A 346 5.40 2.98 0.36
C ILE A 346 5.53 4.24 -0.48
N PRO A 347 5.83 4.13 -1.79
CA PRO A 347 6.17 5.28 -2.61
C PRO A 347 5.04 6.29 -2.76
N SER A 348 3.78 5.85 -2.71
CA SER A 348 2.60 6.72 -2.74
C SER A 348 2.55 7.73 -1.60
N TRP A 349 3.24 7.47 -0.48
CA TRP A 349 3.35 8.43 0.63
C TRP A 349 4.14 9.68 0.28
N LEU A 350 4.91 9.69 -0.80
CA LEU A 350 5.46 10.92 -1.36
C LEU A 350 4.36 11.94 -1.69
N GLU A 351 3.16 11.46 -2.03
CA GLU A 351 1.99 12.27 -2.34
C GLU A 351 1.07 12.45 -1.13
N PHE A 352 0.77 11.37 -0.41
CA PHE A 352 -0.30 11.36 0.58
C PHE A 352 0.17 11.60 2.01
N SER A 353 1.44 11.34 2.32
CA SER A 353 1.96 11.41 3.69
C SER A 353 3.46 11.71 3.75
N PRO A 354 3.92 12.82 3.11
CA PRO A 354 5.35 13.09 2.98
C PRO A 354 6.09 13.13 4.33
N ALA A 355 5.53 13.83 5.31
CA ALA A 355 6.17 13.96 6.61
C ALA A 355 6.23 12.64 7.39
N ALA A 356 5.25 11.74 7.23
CA ALA A 356 5.34 10.41 7.83
C ALA A 356 6.43 9.57 7.15
N LEU A 357 6.59 9.69 5.84
CA LEU A 357 7.69 9.05 5.13
C LEU A 357 9.06 9.59 5.59
N GLU A 358 9.17 10.90 5.83
CA GLU A 358 10.36 11.53 6.43
C GLU A 358 10.68 10.92 7.81
N TYR A 359 9.65 10.65 8.64
CA TYR A 359 9.84 10.01 9.94
C TYR A 359 10.58 8.68 9.85
N PHE A 360 10.22 7.82 8.90
CA PHE A 360 10.91 6.54 8.73
C PHE A 360 12.38 6.73 8.35
N HIS A 361 12.66 7.60 7.38
CA HIS A 361 14.02 7.87 6.95
C HIS A 361 14.86 8.56 8.04
N GLU A 362 14.29 9.49 8.80
CA GLU A 362 15.01 10.16 9.89
C GLU A 362 15.31 9.22 11.06
N SER A 363 14.39 8.29 11.34
CA SER A 363 14.56 7.32 12.42
C SER A 363 15.32 6.07 12.02
N ALA A 364 15.77 5.96 10.77
CA ALA A 364 16.55 4.85 10.27
C ALA A 364 17.91 4.72 10.97
N THR A 365 18.33 3.48 11.19
CA THR A 365 19.66 3.13 11.72
C THR A 365 20.60 2.76 10.57
N ALA A 366 21.88 2.58 10.85
CA ALA A 366 22.85 2.11 9.86
C ALA A 366 22.57 0.68 9.33
N ALA A 367 21.69 -0.07 9.99
CA ALA A 367 21.31 -1.42 9.59
C ALA A 367 20.03 -1.44 8.73
N ASP A 368 19.34 -0.32 8.59
CA ASP A 368 18.10 -0.21 7.80
C ASP A 368 18.45 0.20 6.36
N TYR A 369 17.84 -0.48 5.38
CA TYR A 369 18.00 -0.17 3.96
C TYR A 369 16.62 -0.10 3.29
N PHE A 370 16.32 0.97 2.58
CA PHE A 370 15.03 1.11 1.90
C PHE A 370 15.09 0.57 0.48
N ILE A 371 14.02 -0.10 0.06
CA ILE A 371 13.83 -0.65 -1.29
C ILE A 371 12.51 -0.17 -1.88
N GLY A 372 12.49 0.03 -3.18
CA GLY A 372 11.27 0.35 -3.93
C GLY A 372 10.39 -0.89 -4.09
N GLY A 373 9.12 -0.71 -4.15
CA GLY A 373 8.10 -1.77 -4.34
C GLY A 373 6.70 -1.19 -4.05
N LEU A 374 5.61 -1.92 -4.11
CA LEU A 374 5.43 -3.32 -4.52
C LEU A 374 4.96 -3.38 -5.97
N SER A 375 5.81 -3.85 -6.86
CA SER A 375 5.53 -4.11 -8.27
C SER A 375 5.29 -2.88 -9.17
N GLY A 376 5.11 -1.71 -8.60
CA GLY A 376 4.81 -0.47 -9.33
C GLY A 376 4.93 0.77 -8.47
N PRO A 377 4.30 1.88 -8.87
CA PRO A 377 4.24 3.10 -8.07
C PRO A 377 3.34 2.98 -6.84
N SER A 378 2.71 1.84 -6.64
CA SER A 378 1.90 1.38 -5.52
C SER A 378 1.67 -0.12 -5.69
N TYR A 379 0.85 -0.76 -4.83
CA TYR A 379 0.60 -2.20 -4.90
C TYR A 379 -0.18 -2.60 -6.14
N MET A 380 0.39 -3.50 -6.94
CA MET A 380 -0.16 -4.00 -8.22
C MET A 380 0.37 -5.40 -8.54
N TYR A 381 -0.38 -6.16 -9.36
CA TYR A 381 0.08 -7.44 -9.91
C TYR A 381 0.52 -7.28 -11.37
N PRO A 382 1.82 -7.33 -11.66
CA PRO A 382 2.37 -6.97 -12.97
C PRO A 382 1.97 -7.88 -14.12
N ASN A 383 1.64 -9.16 -13.87
CA ASN A 383 1.17 -10.06 -14.92
C ASN A 383 -0.18 -9.61 -15.52
N HIS A 384 -0.94 -8.78 -14.79
CA HIS A 384 -2.27 -8.30 -15.19
C HIS A 384 -2.31 -6.82 -15.57
N ILE A 385 -1.21 -6.08 -15.41
CA ILE A 385 -1.16 -4.70 -15.87
C ILE A 385 -1.23 -4.65 -17.41
N PRO A 386 -2.19 -3.91 -18.00
CA PRO A 386 -2.30 -3.76 -19.45
C PRO A 386 -0.99 -3.26 -20.06
N ALA A 387 -0.62 -3.81 -21.21
CA ALA A 387 0.66 -3.52 -21.85
C ALA A 387 0.84 -2.03 -22.20
N ASP A 388 -0.24 -1.35 -22.57
CA ASP A 388 -0.28 0.09 -22.88
C ASP A 388 -0.16 0.98 -21.63
N ARG A 389 -0.44 0.46 -20.44
CA ARG A 389 -0.33 1.17 -19.15
C ARG A 389 0.99 0.93 -18.45
N PHE A 390 1.60 -0.23 -18.65
CA PHE A 390 2.77 -0.69 -17.90
C PHE A 390 3.93 0.32 -17.93
N ALA A 391 4.29 0.80 -19.11
CA ALA A 391 5.44 1.72 -19.25
C ALA A 391 5.25 3.02 -18.46
N GLY A 392 4.06 3.62 -18.51
CA GLY A 392 3.77 4.85 -17.77
C GLY A 392 3.78 4.66 -16.24
N LEU A 393 3.23 3.55 -15.76
CA LEU A 393 3.24 3.21 -14.35
C LEU A 393 4.66 2.95 -13.84
N MET A 394 5.47 2.17 -14.57
CA MET A 394 6.85 1.91 -14.17
C MET A 394 7.73 3.17 -14.23
N GLN A 395 7.48 4.07 -15.16
CA GLN A 395 8.17 5.36 -15.18
C GLN A 395 7.87 6.19 -13.92
N GLU A 396 6.65 6.12 -13.39
CA GLU A 396 6.32 6.74 -12.10
C GLU A 396 7.08 6.08 -10.96
N ALA A 397 7.11 4.74 -10.90
CA ALA A 397 7.88 4.01 -9.87
C ALA A 397 9.38 4.37 -9.92
N VAL A 398 9.97 4.50 -11.11
CA VAL A 398 11.37 4.95 -11.25
C VAL A 398 11.58 6.35 -10.66
N ARG A 399 10.69 7.32 -10.96
CA ARG A 399 10.79 8.66 -10.38
C ARG A 399 10.66 8.66 -8.85
N GLN A 400 9.80 7.80 -8.31
CA GLN A 400 9.65 7.65 -6.85
C GLN A 400 10.94 7.08 -6.23
N MET A 401 11.51 6.02 -6.81
CA MET A 401 12.78 5.43 -6.36
C MET A 401 13.94 6.45 -6.40
N GLU A 402 14.03 7.25 -7.47
CA GLU A 402 15.03 8.32 -7.57
C GLU A 402 14.89 9.33 -6.43
N ARG A 403 13.65 9.74 -6.11
CA ARG A 403 13.38 10.66 -5.00
C ARG A 403 13.70 10.07 -3.63
N LEU A 404 13.51 8.75 -3.46
CA LEU A 404 13.74 8.02 -2.22
C LEU A 404 15.16 7.46 -2.10
N ASP A 405 16.03 7.71 -3.09
CA ASP A 405 17.40 7.18 -3.16
C ASP A 405 17.45 5.63 -3.06
N GLU A 406 16.51 4.95 -3.73
CA GLU A 406 16.38 3.50 -3.73
C GLU A 406 17.05 2.90 -4.96
N ARG A 407 17.67 1.70 -4.82
CA ARG A 407 18.42 1.04 -5.89
C ARG A 407 18.02 -0.42 -6.11
N VAL A 408 17.21 -0.99 -5.24
CA VAL A 408 16.66 -2.35 -5.33
C VAL A 408 15.16 -2.22 -5.44
N PHE A 409 14.53 -3.01 -6.32
CA PHE A 409 13.09 -2.96 -6.53
C PHE A 409 12.45 -4.32 -6.24
N GLU A 410 11.37 -4.31 -5.47
CA GLU A 410 10.61 -5.51 -5.11
C GLU A 410 9.39 -5.68 -6.01
N ILE A 411 9.19 -6.91 -6.47
CA ILE A 411 8.09 -7.32 -7.32
C ILE A 411 7.33 -8.44 -6.61
N LEU A 412 6.03 -8.26 -6.50
CA LEU A 412 5.10 -9.25 -5.96
C LEU A 412 3.95 -9.43 -6.95
N ASP A 413 3.70 -10.66 -7.37
CA ASP A 413 2.54 -11.01 -8.18
C ASP A 413 1.95 -12.32 -7.63
N ASN A 414 0.79 -12.22 -7.03
CA ASN A 414 0.10 -13.37 -6.45
C ASN A 414 -1.13 -13.77 -7.28
N SER A 415 -1.25 -13.27 -8.51
CA SER A 415 -2.42 -13.46 -9.37
C SER A 415 -2.67 -14.89 -9.81
N ALA A 416 -1.63 -15.73 -9.81
CA ALA A 416 -1.72 -17.16 -10.13
C ALA A 416 -1.90 -18.05 -8.89
N ALA A 417 -2.15 -17.45 -7.71
CA ALA A 417 -2.39 -18.19 -6.49
C ALA A 417 -3.69 -19.00 -6.56
N ASP A 418 -3.71 -20.13 -5.84
CA ASP A 418 -4.90 -20.94 -5.63
C ASP A 418 -5.21 -20.98 -4.13
N GLY A 419 -6.12 -20.10 -3.72
CA GLY A 419 -6.40 -19.88 -2.30
C GLY A 419 -5.20 -19.30 -1.56
N ASN A 420 -4.83 -19.88 -0.40
CA ASN A 420 -3.70 -19.42 0.40
C ASN A 420 -2.32 -19.93 -0.08
N VAL A 421 -2.25 -20.58 -1.22
CA VAL A 421 -0.99 -21.07 -1.79
C VAL A 421 -0.55 -20.09 -2.87
N GLY A 422 0.24 -19.08 -2.46
CA GLY A 422 0.74 -18.05 -3.35
C GLY A 422 1.71 -18.61 -4.40
N ASN A 423 1.44 -18.35 -5.67
CA ASN A 423 2.44 -18.44 -6.73
C ASN A 423 2.85 -17.04 -7.15
N THR A 424 4.02 -16.63 -6.69
CA THR A 424 4.61 -15.32 -6.99
C THR A 424 5.69 -15.41 -8.08
N ASP A 425 5.75 -16.51 -8.81
CA ASP A 425 6.65 -16.64 -9.96
C ASP A 425 6.21 -15.74 -11.12
N LEU A 426 7.19 -15.19 -11.83
CA LEU A 426 6.97 -14.27 -12.94
C LEU A 426 7.23 -14.97 -14.27
N THR A 427 6.41 -14.62 -15.27
CA THR A 427 6.66 -15.04 -16.66
C THR A 427 7.89 -14.32 -17.21
N LYS A 428 8.54 -14.94 -18.21
CA LYS A 428 9.67 -14.29 -18.90
C LYS A 428 9.28 -12.93 -19.48
N ALA A 429 8.08 -12.81 -20.02
CA ALA A 429 7.59 -11.56 -20.60
C ALA A 429 7.49 -10.44 -19.55
N THR A 430 7.01 -10.76 -18.35
CA THR A 430 6.96 -9.82 -17.22
C THR A 430 8.35 -9.41 -16.78
N VAL A 431 9.27 -10.37 -16.63
CA VAL A 431 10.67 -10.10 -16.29
C VAL A 431 11.33 -9.19 -17.34
N ASP A 432 11.13 -9.46 -18.63
CA ASP A 432 11.65 -8.64 -19.72
C ASP A 432 11.20 -7.17 -19.60
N ARG A 433 9.91 -6.94 -19.27
CA ARG A 433 9.36 -5.59 -19.09
C ARG A 433 10.02 -4.84 -17.93
N TYR A 434 10.28 -5.52 -16.79
CA TYR A 434 10.95 -4.88 -15.64
C TYR A 434 12.40 -4.52 -15.94
N TYR A 435 13.17 -5.41 -16.56
CA TYR A 435 14.55 -5.07 -16.95
C TYR A 435 14.63 -3.90 -17.91
N ALA A 436 13.65 -3.77 -18.81
CA ALA A 436 13.56 -2.65 -19.73
C ALA A 436 13.16 -1.34 -19.02
N ALA A 437 12.25 -1.41 -18.07
CA ALA A 437 11.70 -0.24 -17.38
C ALA A 437 12.65 0.35 -16.32
N PHE A 438 13.50 -0.47 -15.68
CA PHE A 438 14.36 -0.07 -14.58
C PHE A 438 15.86 -0.25 -14.92
N PRO A 439 16.45 0.58 -15.79
CA PRO A 439 17.85 0.42 -16.20
C PRO A 439 18.85 0.67 -15.10
N ASP A 440 18.51 1.47 -14.10
CA ASP A 440 19.42 1.96 -13.06
C ASP A 440 19.36 1.20 -11.72
N VAL A 441 18.45 0.22 -11.58
CA VAL A 441 18.46 -0.63 -10.38
C VAL A 441 19.67 -1.56 -10.35
N ILE A 442 20.13 -1.92 -9.16
CA ILE A 442 21.22 -2.88 -8.97
C ILE A 442 20.72 -4.32 -8.83
N GLY A 443 19.41 -4.52 -8.69
CA GLY A 443 18.78 -5.83 -8.64
C GLY A 443 17.29 -5.75 -8.34
N PHE A 444 16.62 -6.90 -8.52
CA PHE A 444 15.22 -7.10 -8.25
C PHE A 444 15.01 -8.20 -7.21
N ILE A 445 14.05 -7.99 -6.33
CA ILE A 445 13.53 -9.03 -5.43
C ILE A 445 12.19 -9.47 -6.00
N ASN A 446 11.88 -10.76 -5.92
CA ASN A 446 10.59 -11.29 -6.36
C ASN A 446 9.98 -12.20 -5.30
N GLY A 447 8.69 -12.06 -5.13
CA GLY A 447 7.87 -12.95 -4.32
C GLY A 447 7.37 -12.30 -3.03
N TYR A 448 6.65 -13.11 -2.28
CA TYR A 448 6.21 -12.86 -0.91
C TYR A 448 6.53 -14.08 -0.06
N GLY A 449 5.96 -15.23 -0.38
CA GLY A 449 6.46 -16.53 0.01
C GLY A 449 7.65 -16.96 -0.86
N PRO A 450 8.20 -18.16 -0.62
CA PRO A 450 9.24 -18.73 -1.46
C PRO A 450 8.80 -18.83 -2.92
N ALA A 451 9.65 -18.35 -3.83
CA ALA A 451 9.41 -18.38 -5.27
C ALA A 451 10.68 -18.82 -6.02
N ARG A 452 10.54 -19.07 -7.33
CA ARG A 452 11.59 -19.72 -8.12
C ARG A 452 12.11 -18.86 -9.26
N THR A 453 11.46 -17.73 -9.56
CA THR A 453 11.91 -16.81 -10.61
C THR A 453 13.27 -16.24 -10.28
N ARG A 454 14.23 -16.50 -11.17
CA ARG A 454 15.61 -16.00 -11.03
C ARG A 454 16.18 -15.66 -12.40
N ASP A 455 16.90 -14.54 -12.47
CA ASP A 455 17.55 -14.08 -13.70
C ASP A 455 18.81 -13.27 -13.38
N LEU A 456 19.63 -13.06 -14.38
CA LEU A 456 20.77 -12.15 -14.31
C LEU A 456 20.99 -11.51 -15.68
N ARG A 457 20.87 -10.18 -15.75
CA ARG A 457 21.14 -9.39 -16.97
C ARG A 457 21.97 -8.16 -16.61
N ASP A 458 23.02 -7.90 -17.38
CA ASP A 458 23.83 -6.69 -17.24
C ASP A 458 24.29 -6.40 -15.80
N THR A 459 24.66 -7.45 -15.05
CA THR A 459 25.03 -7.37 -13.62
C THR A 459 23.88 -6.98 -12.67
N ARG A 460 22.63 -7.12 -13.10
CA ARG A 460 21.43 -6.89 -12.30
C ARG A 460 20.74 -8.23 -12.06
N PRO A 461 20.86 -8.83 -10.87
CA PRO A 461 20.19 -10.09 -10.56
C PRO A 461 18.71 -9.84 -10.23
N MET A 462 17.88 -10.82 -10.55
CA MET A 462 16.53 -10.98 -10.00
C MET A 462 16.54 -12.23 -9.12
N ILE A 463 16.24 -12.05 -7.85
CA ILE A 463 16.30 -13.12 -6.84
C ILE A 463 14.94 -13.21 -6.14
N SER A 464 14.35 -14.40 -6.16
CA SER A 464 13.15 -14.69 -5.38
C SER A 464 13.50 -15.04 -3.94
N TYR A 465 12.52 -14.83 -3.03
CA TYR A 465 12.61 -15.33 -1.67
C TYR A 465 12.78 -16.86 -1.64
N ASP A 466 13.65 -17.33 -0.78
CA ASP A 466 13.84 -18.75 -0.48
C ASP A 466 13.05 -19.19 0.75
N TYR A 467 12.78 -18.26 1.67
CA TYR A 467 12.12 -18.56 2.93
C TYR A 467 11.24 -17.39 3.38
N TYR A 468 10.13 -17.73 4.04
CA TYR A 468 9.19 -16.81 4.66
C TYR A 468 9.16 -17.05 6.17
N VAL A 469 9.48 -16.03 6.95
CA VAL A 469 9.45 -16.11 8.41
C VAL A 469 8.05 -15.77 8.90
N ASP A 470 7.23 -16.81 9.11
CA ASP A 470 5.92 -16.65 9.75
C ASP A 470 6.12 -16.28 11.24
N PRO A 471 5.52 -15.18 11.73
CA PRO A 471 5.62 -14.79 13.13
C PRO A 471 5.03 -15.80 14.11
N LYS A 472 4.10 -16.65 13.66
CA LYS A 472 3.48 -17.71 14.46
C LYS A 472 4.33 -18.98 14.55
N ARG A 473 5.31 -19.16 13.64
CA ARG A 473 6.17 -20.33 13.63
C ARG A 473 7.20 -20.27 14.77
N PRO A 474 7.37 -21.34 15.56
CA PRO A 474 8.40 -21.40 16.61
C PRO A 474 9.81 -21.13 16.07
N ARG A 475 10.63 -20.41 16.81
CA ARG A 475 11.96 -19.96 16.34
C ARG A 475 12.96 -21.08 16.16
N ASP A 476 12.86 -22.15 16.91
CA ASP A 476 13.64 -23.38 16.72
C ASP A 476 13.26 -24.09 15.41
N GLU A 477 12.01 -24.10 15.03
CA GLU A 477 11.56 -24.61 13.73
C GLU A 477 12.06 -23.73 12.58
N VAL A 478 11.94 -22.40 12.67
CA VAL A 478 12.53 -21.47 11.69
C VAL A 478 14.04 -21.72 11.53
N THR A 479 14.73 -21.94 12.66
CA THR A 479 16.17 -22.27 12.64
C THR A 479 16.44 -23.61 11.97
N ALA A 480 15.61 -24.63 12.23
CA ALA A 480 15.73 -25.94 11.60
C ALA A 480 15.50 -25.87 10.09
N ASP A 481 14.47 -25.16 9.65
CA ASP A 481 14.15 -24.97 8.23
C ASP A 481 15.29 -24.28 7.47
N LEU A 482 15.82 -23.18 8.01
CA LEU A 482 16.95 -22.47 7.40
C LEU A 482 18.20 -23.35 7.36
N ASN A 483 18.47 -24.12 8.40
CA ASN A 483 19.58 -25.08 8.42
C ASN A 483 19.39 -26.19 7.37
N GLU A 484 18.16 -26.64 7.14
CA GLU A 484 17.86 -27.61 6.09
C GLU A 484 18.07 -27.02 4.70
N LEU A 485 17.56 -25.81 4.43
CA LEU A 485 17.82 -25.08 3.18
C LEU A 485 19.31 -24.91 2.92
N ILE A 486 20.09 -24.56 3.94
CA ILE A 486 21.55 -24.44 3.86
C ILE A 486 22.22 -25.78 3.52
N ALA A 487 21.73 -26.88 4.10
CA ALA A 487 22.26 -28.21 3.87
C ALA A 487 21.92 -28.76 2.46
N LEU A 488 20.72 -28.49 1.97
CA LEU A 488 20.26 -28.92 0.65
C LEU A 488 20.97 -28.16 -0.49
N ASN A 489 21.20 -26.85 -0.31
CA ASN A 489 21.86 -26.00 -1.29
C ASN A 489 23.40 -26.06 -1.14
N GLN A 490 24.03 -27.13 -1.60
CA GLN A 490 25.47 -27.36 -1.41
C GLN A 490 26.38 -26.52 -2.32
N LYS A 491 25.86 -26.01 -3.45
CA LYS A 491 26.62 -25.16 -4.36
C LYS A 491 26.89 -23.80 -3.70
N ARG A 492 28.16 -23.40 -3.63
CA ARG A 492 28.57 -22.15 -2.96
C ARG A 492 29.23 -21.18 -3.94
N PRO A 493 28.99 -19.85 -3.78
CA PRO A 493 28.16 -19.22 -2.75
C PRO A 493 26.67 -19.59 -2.90
N TYR A 494 25.93 -19.69 -1.79
CA TYR A 494 24.48 -19.79 -1.80
C TYR A 494 23.89 -18.46 -1.37
N PHE A 495 23.00 -17.90 -2.20
CA PHE A 495 22.31 -16.65 -1.95
C PHE A 495 20.90 -16.96 -1.49
N CYS A 496 20.63 -16.76 -0.20
CA CYS A 496 19.35 -17.04 0.43
C CYS A 496 18.65 -15.72 0.81
N MET A 497 17.57 -15.39 0.13
CA MET A 497 16.73 -14.24 0.42
C MET A 497 15.62 -14.65 1.35
N VAL A 498 15.45 -13.93 2.47
CA VAL A 498 14.50 -14.25 3.52
C VAL A 498 13.49 -13.12 3.69
N HIS A 499 12.22 -13.43 3.47
CA HIS A 499 11.13 -12.50 3.78
C HIS A 499 10.81 -12.56 5.28
N VAL A 500 10.70 -11.41 5.92
CA VAL A 500 10.33 -11.24 7.32
C VAL A 500 8.95 -10.60 7.38
N ARG A 501 7.94 -11.35 7.84
CA ARG A 501 6.60 -10.83 8.01
C ARG A 501 6.56 -9.68 9.04
N GLU A 502 5.71 -8.70 8.80
CA GLU A 502 5.60 -7.41 9.50
C GLU A 502 5.40 -7.47 11.02
N SER A 503 4.89 -8.58 11.54
CA SER A 503 4.68 -8.76 12.99
C SER A 503 5.83 -9.44 13.71
N ASN A 504 6.96 -9.73 13.03
CA ASN A 504 8.11 -10.35 13.66
C ASN A 504 8.88 -9.38 14.58
N ASP A 505 9.45 -9.93 15.64
CA ASP A 505 10.42 -9.26 16.50
C ASP A 505 11.85 -9.48 15.97
N VAL A 506 12.59 -8.40 15.73
CA VAL A 506 13.97 -8.48 15.19
C VAL A 506 14.92 -9.20 16.16
N ASN A 507 14.73 -9.09 17.49
CA ASN A 507 15.55 -9.84 18.43
C ASN A 507 15.40 -11.35 18.24
N SER A 508 14.19 -11.83 17.96
CA SER A 508 13.96 -13.25 17.70
C SER A 508 14.68 -13.75 16.44
N LEU A 509 14.78 -12.91 15.40
CA LEU A 509 15.56 -13.23 14.20
C LEU A 509 17.05 -13.31 14.49
N VAL A 510 17.59 -12.42 15.34
CA VAL A 510 19.00 -12.47 15.77
C VAL A 510 19.29 -13.80 16.46
N GLU A 511 18.38 -14.32 17.29
CA GLU A 511 18.56 -15.63 17.93
C GLU A 511 18.50 -16.79 16.91
N VAL A 512 17.63 -16.72 15.89
CA VAL A 512 17.61 -17.69 14.79
C VAL A 512 18.99 -17.73 14.10
N ILE A 513 19.51 -16.56 13.74
CA ILE A 513 20.79 -16.44 13.00
C ILE A 513 21.96 -17.01 13.80
N LYS A 514 22.04 -16.80 15.11
CA LYS A 514 23.08 -17.36 15.99
C LYS A 514 23.15 -18.89 15.98
N ASN A 515 22.05 -19.54 15.67
CA ASN A 515 21.93 -21.00 15.68
C ASN A 515 22.01 -21.62 14.27
N LEU A 516 22.32 -20.83 13.24
CA LEU A 516 22.57 -21.34 11.89
C LEU A 516 23.91 -22.06 11.81
N ARG A 517 23.96 -23.09 10.96
CA ARG A 517 25.12 -23.98 10.83
C ARG A 517 25.92 -23.65 9.56
N GLY A 518 27.25 -23.75 9.68
CA GLY A 518 28.15 -23.55 8.56
C GLY A 518 28.62 -22.10 8.37
N PRO A 519 29.32 -21.80 7.28
CA PRO A 519 29.82 -20.46 7.00
C PRO A 519 28.67 -19.58 6.45
N VAL A 520 27.90 -18.97 7.37
CA VAL A 520 26.77 -18.09 7.05
C VAL A 520 27.16 -16.64 7.33
N GLU A 521 26.81 -15.74 6.42
CA GLU A 521 27.01 -14.30 6.56
C GLU A 521 25.74 -13.55 6.21
N VAL A 522 25.28 -12.70 7.12
CA VAL A 522 24.16 -11.77 6.87
C VAL A 522 24.74 -10.49 6.29
N VAL A 523 24.23 -10.07 5.15
CA VAL A 523 24.69 -8.87 4.44
C VAL A 523 23.52 -7.95 4.10
N PRO A 524 23.75 -6.62 3.98
CA PRO A 524 22.77 -5.70 3.44
C PRO A 524 22.32 -6.11 2.04
N VAL A 525 21.07 -5.80 1.68
CA VAL A 525 20.48 -6.27 0.43
C VAL A 525 21.21 -5.74 -0.82
N ASP A 526 21.74 -4.52 -0.79
CA ASP A 526 22.52 -3.96 -1.88
C ASP A 526 23.85 -4.72 -2.08
N THR A 527 24.53 -5.06 -0.99
CA THR A 527 25.72 -5.92 -0.99
C THR A 527 25.40 -7.33 -1.49
N PHE A 528 24.26 -7.89 -1.03
CA PHE A 528 23.77 -9.19 -1.49
C PHE A 528 23.56 -9.22 -3.01
N MET A 529 22.89 -8.21 -3.57
CA MET A 529 22.66 -8.11 -5.01
C MET A 529 23.97 -8.03 -5.80
N LYS A 530 24.96 -7.28 -5.31
CA LYS A 530 26.27 -7.16 -5.98
C LYS A 530 27.10 -8.45 -5.89
N LEU A 531 27.02 -9.17 -4.78
CA LEU A 531 27.65 -10.49 -4.63
C LEU A 531 26.98 -11.51 -5.58
N ALA A 532 25.66 -11.55 -5.64
CA ALA A 532 24.91 -12.44 -6.52
C ALA A 532 25.18 -12.16 -8.01
N ALA A 533 25.30 -10.88 -8.38
CA ALA A 533 25.60 -10.46 -9.75
C ALA A 533 26.97 -10.96 -10.24
N SER A 534 27.96 -10.93 -9.37
CA SER A 534 29.34 -11.31 -9.72
C SER A 534 29.63 -12.80 -9.61
N ASN A 535 28.75 -13.59 -8.98
CA ASN A 535 29.01 -14.98 -8.61
C ASN A 535 27.75 -15.85 -8.80
N GLN A 536 27.15 -15.82 -9.98
CA GLN A 536 25.92 -16.56 -10.26
C GLN A 536 26.09 -18.07 -10.03
N THR A 537 25.40 -18.59 -9.04
CA THR A 537 25.32 -20.03 -8.73
C THR A 537 23.93 -20.62 -8.94
N TYR A 538 22.95 -19.77 -9.15
CA TYR A 538 21.55 -20.13 -9.44
C TYR A 538 21.30 -20.23 -10.95
N MET A 539 20.24 -20.94 -11.32
CA MET A 539 19.80 -21.07 -12.71
C MET A 539 18.72 -20.04 -13.01
N THR A 540 18.74 -19.49 -14.23
CA THR A 540 17.64 -18.67 -14.74
C THR A 540 16.36 -19.50 -14.84
N ARG A 541 15.27 -18.98 -14.28
CA ARG A 541 13.97 -19.65 -14.26
C ARG A 541 12.83 -18.63 -14.27
N TYR A 542 11.77 -18.98 -14.96
CA TYR A 542 10.53 -18.21 -15.07
C TYR A 542 9.33 -19.11 -14.86
N GLN A 543 8.18 -18.51 -14.57
CA GLN A 543 6.90 -19.18 -14.60
C GLN A 543 6.57 -19.60 -16.05
N ASP A 544 6.05 -20.81 -16.20
CA ASP A 544 5.48 -21.26 -17.47
C ASP A 544 4.10 -20.61 -17.65
N PRO A 545 3.88 -19.80 -18.70
CA PRO A 545 2.58 -19.16 -18.93
C PRO A 545 1.47 -20.15 -19.26
N ASP A 546 1.81 -21.34 -19.78
CA ASP A 546 0.85 -22.40 -20.15
C ASP A 546 0.47 -23.27 -18.94
N ASP A 547 1.30 -23.29 -17.89
CA ASP A 547 1.04 -23.99 -16.63
C ASP A 547 1.44 -23.14 -15.40
N PRO A 548 0.72 -22.05 -15.14
CA PRO A 548 1.04 -21.13 -14.05
C PRO A 548 0.89 -21.78 -12.66
N LYS A 549 0.16 -22.87 -12.55
CA LYS A 549 -0.07 -23.59 -11.28
C LYS A 549 0.91 -24.73 -11.03
N HIS A 550 1.80 -25.03 -11.96
CA HIS A 550 2.74 -26.13 -11.82
C HIS A 550 3.84 -25.81 -10.82
N PHE A 551 3.72 -26.37 -9.64
CA PHE A 551 4.70 -26.33 -8.56
C PHE A 551 5.40 -27.68 -8.41
N GLU A 552 6.42 -27.96 -9.20
CA GLU A 552 7.31 -29.07 -8.87
C GLU A 552 8.16 -28.71 -7.64
N GLY A 553 7.89 -29.36 -6.54
CA GLY A 553 8.83 -29.44 -5.43
C GLY A 553 8.61 -28.52 -4.23
N TYR A 554 7.47 -27.85 -4.07
CA TYR A 554 7.06 -27.31 -2.78
C TYR A 554 6.09 -28.27 -2.09
N THR A 555 6.60 -29.36 -1.56
CA THR A 555 5.97 -30.03 -0.43
C THR A 555 6.40 -29.24 0.82
N ARG A 556 5.43 -28.86 1.61
CA ARG A 556 5.56 -28.20 2.91
C ARG A 556 6.43 -28.99 3.85
#